data_727a6c9d20e7e1f8bfb9e122558533c7
#
_entry.id   727a6c9d20e7e1f8bfb9e122558533c7
#
_cell.length_a   1.000
_cell.length_b   1.000
_cell.length_c   1.000
_cell.angle_alpha   90.00
_cell.angle_beta   90.00
_cell.angle_gamma   90.00
#
_symmetry.space_group_name_H-M   'P 1'
#
loop_
_entity.id
_entity.type
_entity.pdbx_description
1 polymer ?
#
loop_
_entity_poly.entity_id
_entity_poly.type
_entity_poly.pdbx_seq_one_letter_code
_entity_poly.pdbx_strand_id
1 'polypeptide(L)'
;MSGTTTKPMTTTAGSTAAAQTSVSSVPALGPERPVAWPKRAVRRLPNGMQVVLAELRTFPKISAQLFFRSGNASVAHRAPGLAELTATVVRTGTASRTSRRIEEDLRRMGADLGSHAGADSSAISISGLAEFSEGLFDLLGDLARNASFPSEEFERERGRKIEGLRIERTTPGFLANERFRRVIFGEHPYAIVSPTEEQVAAIEHPQLEEFYHHNYAPANALLIVVGDFAADAMFAQIEKVFGSWTAPQPPGLISVAPPRNVGRKVHLVHLPGSVQTQVVLGNLAITRRDPDWFRLVLANSIYGGAFHSRLVINIREQKGYTYSPRSGLQSLRQHGYFSVHAAVRNEVAAATLTEMFYEMDRMRSLPVTPEELASARSYLTGVFSLGVATQDGLLGQLSTIYLDHLPEDHLETYRQKVHALTADDILVAARRHFDSANAQIVLVGDRAQIAEQAALFGEVTEYDAQGNRQS
;
A
#
# COMPACT_ATOMS: atom_id res chain seq x y z
N MET A 1 14.02 75.67 -52.00
CA MET A 1 14.46 74.96 -53.20
C MET A 1 15.49 73.95 -52.77
N SER A 2 15.19 72.74 -52.65
CA SER A 2 16.10 71.60 -52.69
C SER A 2 15.27 70.31 -52.50
N GLY A 3 15.17 69.60 -53.58
CA GLY A 3 14.43 68.36 -53.67
C GLY A 3 15.19 67.23 -53.03
N THR A 4 14.50 66.47 -52.26
CA THR A 4 15.04 65.23 -51.69
C THR A 4 14.37 64.01 -52.34
N THR A 5 15.17 63.32 -53.13
CA THR A 5 14.81 62.11 -53.91
C THR A 5 14.72 60.94 -52.97
N THR A 6 13.56 60.35 -52.86
CA THR A 6 13.38 59.09 -52.08
C THR A 6 13.58 57.86 -53.00
N LYS A 7 14.49 57.00 -52.61
CA LYS A 7 14.83 55.75 -53.28
C LYS A 7 13.90 54.62 -52.71
N PRO A 8 13.34 53.72 -53.51
CA PRO A 8 12.50 52.65 -53.00
C PRO A 8 13.34 51.53 -52.44
N MET A 9 12.98 51.08 -51.24
CA MET A 9 13.52 49.90 -50.59
C MET A 9 12.87 48.63 -51.19
N THR A 10 13.68 47.79 -51.76
CA THR A 10 13.34 46.43 -52.20
C THR A 10 13.32 45.52 -50.97
N THR A 11 12.13 44.99 -50.61
CA THR A 11 11.94 43.94 -49.60
C THR A 11 12.25 42.60 -50.23
N THR A 12 13.36 42.02 -49.87
CA THR A 12 13.68 40.60 -50.11
C THR A 12 12.94 39.74 -49.06
N ALA A 13 11.94 39.00 -49.52
CA ALA A 13 11.28 37.97 -48.71
C ALA A 13 12.25 36.79 -48.49
N GLY A 14 12.83 36.74 -47.30
CA GLY A 14 13.57 35.58 -46.85
C GLY A 14 12.60 34.48 -46.42
N SER A 15 12.54 33.41 -47.20
CA SER A 15 11.87 32.16 -46.85
C SER A 15 12.62 31.49 -45.71
N THR A 16 12.12 31.64 -44.47
CA THR A 16 12.55 30.83 -43.33
C THR A 16 11.87 29.45 -43.46
N ALA A 17 12.58 28.52 -44.08
CA ALA A 17 12.22 27.09 -43.94
C ALA A 17 12.35 26.71 -42.46
N ALA A 18 11.19 26.53 -41.82
CA ALA A 18 11.14 25.94 -40.50
C ALA A 18 11.79 24.53 -40.56
N ALA A 19 12.92 24.39 -39.89
CA ALA A 19 13.54 23.09 -39.69
C ALA A 19 12.54 22.22 -38.90
N GLN A 20 11.91 21.29 -39.60
CA GLN A 20 11.18 20.18 -38.96
C GLN A 20 12.21 19.39 -38.17
N THR A 21 12.30 19.64 -36.88
CA THR A 21 12.97 18.75 -35.92
C THR A 21 12.25 17.41 -36.03
N SER A 22 12.88 16.44 -36.69
CA SER A 22 12.45 15.05 -36.67
C SER A 22 12.40 14.61 -35.20
N VAL A 23 11.19 14.43 -34.68
CA VAL A 23 10.98 13.76 -33.41
C VAL A 23 11.63 12.39 -33.60
N SER A 24 12.77 12.15 -32.94
CA SER A 24 13.44 10.88 -32.98
C SER A 24 12.44 9.83 -32.51
N SER A 25 12.14 8.85 -33.33
CA SER A 25 11.24 7.76 -32.96
C SER A 25 11.77 7.12 -31.67
N VAL A 26 10.90 6.93 -30.69
CA VAL A 26 11.25 6.19 -29.46
C VAL A 26 11.87 4.86 -29.90
N PRO A 27 13.06 4.50 -29.40
CA PRO A 27 13.69 3.23 -29.77
C PRO A 27 12.75 2.05 -29.49
N ALA A 28 12.74 1.06 -30.36
CA ALA A 28 11.99 -0.17 -30.11
C ALA A 28 12.46 -0.85 -28.83
N LEU A 29 11.52 -1.39 -28.06
CA LEU A 29 11.85 -2.18 -26.87
C LEU A 29 12.69 -3.38 -27.28
N GLY A 30 13.84 -3.57 -26.64
CA GLY A 30 14.64 -4.78 -26.79
C GLY A 30 13.94 -6.01 -26.21
N PRO A 31 14.45 -7.22 -26.51
CA PRO A 31 13.91 -8.43 -25.92
C PRO A 31 14.10 -8.41 -24.39
N GLU A 32 13.12 -8.96 -23.67
CA GLU A 32 13.20 -9.12 -22.23
C GLU A 32 14.43 -9.95 -21.83
N ARG A 33 15.21 -9.43 -20.89
CA ARG A 33 16.38 -10.16 -20.38
C ARG A 33 15.93 -11.16 -19.29
N PRO A 34 16.54 -12.36 -19.21
CA PRO A 34 16.30 -13.27 -18.10
C PRO A 34 16.77 -12.61 -16.78
N VAL A 35 16.02 -12.82 -15.72
CA VAL A 35 16.36 -12.35 -14.38
C VAL A 35 17.09 -13.48 -13.65
N ALA A 36 18.29 -13.19 -13.16
CA ALA A 36 18.99 -14.10 -12.25
C ALA A 36 18.47 -13.86 -10.83
N TRP A 37 17.63 -14.75 -10.35
CA TRP A 37 17.07 -14.65 -9.00
C TRP A 37 18.12 -14.99 -7.94
N PRO A 38 18.22 -14.22 -6.85
CA PRO A 38 19.05 -14.57 -5.71
C PRO A 38 18.62 -15.91 -5.13
N LYS A 39 19.60 -16.74 -4.77
CA LYS A 39 19.33 -17.99 -4.06
C LYS A 39 18.68 -17.67 -2.72
N ARG A 40 17.57 -18.33 -2.45
CA ARG A 40 16.87 -18.24 -1.16
C ARG A 40 17.17 -19.46 -0.32
N ALA A 41 17.41 -19.23 0.94
CA ALA A 41 17.56 -20.30 1.92
C ALA A 41 16.51 -20.08 3.02
N VAL A 42 15.71 -21.11 3.29
CA VAL A 42 14.60 -21.04 4.26
C VAL A 42 14.85 -22.08 5.35
N ARG A 43 14.80 -21.66 6.61
CA ARG A 43 14.88 -22.54 7.77
C ARG A 43 13.82 -22.17 8.80
N ARG A 44 13.36 -23.15 9.56
CA ARG A 44 12.57 -22.95 10.76
C ARG A 44 13.42 -23.31 11.97
N LEU A 45 13.58 -22.37 12.89
CA LEU A 45 14.30 -22.62 14.15
C LEU A 45 13.49 -23.55 15.07
N PRO A 46 14.14 -24.24 16.04
CA PRO A 46 13.46 -25.13 16.96
C PRO A 46 12.30 -24.45 17.76
N ASN A 47 12.40 -23.14 18.01
CA ASN A 47 11.36 -22.35 18.68
C ASN A 47 10.18 -21.94 17.76
N GLY A 48 10.18 -22.38 16.51
CA GLY A 48 9.11 -22.13 15.54
C GLY A 48 9.30 -20.89 14.65
N MET A 49 10.30 -20.05 14.91
CA MET A 49 10.59 -18.85 14.08
C MET A 49 11.00 -19.26 12.67
N GLN A 50 10.38 -18.66 11.66
CA GLN A 50 10.73 -18.86 10.25
C GLN A 50 11.78 -17.84 9.84
N VAL A 51 12.82 -18.29 9.16
CA VAL A 51 13.92 -17.44 8.66
C VAL A 51 14.07 -17.65 7.15
N VAL A 52 14.09 -16.54 6.42
CA VAL A 52 14.27 -16.49 4.96
C VAL A 52 15.48 -15.62 4.65
N LEU A 53 16.48 -16.17 4.01
CA LEU A 53 17.69 -15.48 3.59
C LEU A 53 17.76 -15.39 2.08
N ALA A 54 18.14 -14.21 1.56
CA ALA A 54 18.44 -14.00 0.15
C ALA A 54 19.77 -13.26 0.00
N GLU A 55 20.78 -13.93 -0.55
CA GLU A 55 22.10 -13.32 -0.78
C GLU A 55 22.03 -12.38 -1.98
N LEU A 56 22.27 -11.09 -1.76
CA LEU A 56 22.34 -10.07 -2.80
C LEU A 56 23.54 -9.15 -2.53
N ARG A 57 24.69 -9.50 -3.11
CA ARG A 57 25.99 -8.88 -2.83
C ARG A 57 26.31 -7.68 -3.71
N THR A 58 25.29 -7.00 -4.25
CA THR A 58 25.49 -5.81 -5.10
C THR A 58 26.07 -4.64 -4.32
N PHE A 59 25.69 -4.50 -3.05
CA PHE A 59 26.20 -3.49 -2.12
C PHE A 59 26.53 -4.16 -0.78
N PRO A 60 27.53 -3.68 -0.02
CA PRO A 60 27.92 -4.21 1.28
C PRO A 60 26.92 -3.79 2.37
N LYS A 61 25.64 -4.09 2.15
CA LYS A 61 24.51 -3.72 3.03
C LYS A 61 23.69 -4.96 3.37
N ILE A 62 23.07 -4.95 4.54
CA ILE A 62 22.05 -5.91 4.97
C ILE A 62 20.76 -5.14 5.26
N SER A 63 19.64 -5.64 4.76
CA SER A 63 18.29 -5.23 5.12
C SER A 63 17.59 -6.43 5.76
N ALA A 64 17.10 -6.26 6.98
CA ALA A 64 16.40 -7.29 7.73
C ALA A 64 15.05 -6.78 8.23
N GLN A 65 14.02 -7.61 8.16
CA GLN A 65 12.69 -7.31 8.69
C GLN A 65 12.14 -8.51 9.44
N LEU A 66 11.86 -8.30 10.71
CA LEU A 66 11.25 -9.28 11.60
C LEU A 66 9.75 -8.97 11.71
N PHE A 67 8.95 -9.82 11.11
CA PHE A 67 7.49 -9.75 11.15
C PHE A 67 6.93 -10.62 12.27
N PHE A 68 5.84 -10.13 12.86
CA PHE A 68 4.93 -10.87 13.72
C PHE A 68 3.57 -10.92 13.04
N ARG A 69 2.99 -12.11 12.89
CA ARG A 69 1.68 -12.29 12.20
C ARG A 69 0.51 -11.86 13.09
N SER A 70 0.65 -10.70 13.70
CA SER A 70 -0.35 -10.03 14.54
C SER A 70 -0.23 -8.52 14.32
N GLY A 71 -1.32 -7.89 13.93
CA GLY A 71 -1.39 -6.46 13.62
C GLY A 71 -2.64 -5.82 14.20
N ASN A 72 -3.04 -4.69 13.66
CA ASN A 72 -4.19 -3.91 14.14
C ASN A 72 -5.50 -4.72 14.18
N ALA A 73 -5.71 -5.65 13.25
CA ALA A 73 -6.91 -6.47 13.20
C ALA A 73 -7.05 -7.40 14.41
N SER A 74 -5.96 -7.80 15.06
CA SER A 74 -5.99 -8.70 16.21
C SER A 74 -6.57 -8.05 17.48
N VAL A 75 -6.58 -6.73 17.54
CA VAL A 75 -7.06 -5.95 18.71
C VAL A 75 -8.11 -4.90 18.33
N ALA A 76 -8.57 -4.89 17.08
CA ALA A 76 -9.42 -3.86 16.50
C ALA A 76 -10.68 -3.54 17.33
N HIS A 77 -11.31 -4.56 17.91
CA HIS A 77 -12.54 -4.39 18.70
C HIS A 77 -12.32 -4.17 20.20
N ARG A 78 -11.10 -4.41 20.71
CA ARG A 78 -10.77 -4.29 22.14
C ARG A 78 -10.03 -3.00 22.44
N ALA A 79 -8.99 -2.72 21.69
CA ALA A 79 -8.10 -1.57 21.87
C ALA A 79 -7.56 -1.11 20.50
N PRO A 80 -8.39 -0.44 19.67
CA PRO A 80 -7.93 0.09 18.39
C PRO A 80 -6.74 1.02 18.58
N GLY A 81 -5.68 0.82 17.79
CA GLY A 81 -4.43 1.57 17.89
C GLY A 81 -3.37 0.95 18.80
N LEU A 82 -3.72 -0.05 19.63
CA LEU A 82 -2.75 -0.67 20.54
C LEU A 82 -1.57 -1.32 19.81
N ALA A 83 -1.82 -2.09 18.75
CA ALA A 83 -0.74 -2.73 17.97
C ALA A 83 0.19 -1.68 17.33
N GLU A 84 -0.36 -0.59 16.82
CA GLU A 84 0.42 0.50 16.22
C GLU A 84 1.25 1.23 17.27
N LEU A 85 0.66 1.56 18.42
CA LEU A 85 1.36 2.23 19.51
C LEU A 85 2.46 1.32 20.10
N THR A 86 2.18 0.02 20.27
CA THR A 86 3.20 -0.96 20.68
C THR A 86 4.35 -1.01 19.67
N ALA A 87 4.06 -1.07 18.37
CA ALA A 87 5.09 -1.06 17.33
C ALA A 87 5.92 0.24 17.35
N THR A 88 5.31 1.39 17.67
CA THR A 88 6.03 2.65 17.77
C THR A 88 6.95 2.69 19.00
N VAL A 89 6.46 2.24 20.17
CA VAL A 89 7.20 2.33 21.43
C VAL A 89 8.26 1.22 21.57
N VAL A 90 8.08 0.06 20.93
CA VAL A 90 9.02 -1.08 21.03
C VAL A 90 10.48 -0.71 20.73
N ARG A 91 10.71 0.29 19.88
CA ARG A 91 12.06 0.74 19.50
C ARG A 91 12.66 1.82 20.40
N THR A 92 11.96 2.23 21.45
CA THR A 92 12.38 3.37 22.29
C THR A 92 13.12 2.96 23.56
N GLY A 93 13.24 1.65 23.85
CA GLY A 93 14.01 1.15 24.98
C GLY A 93 13.96 -0.34 25.10
N THR A 94 15.01 -0.91 25.69
CA THR A 94 15.10 -2.31 26.09
C THR A 94 15.54 -2.42 27.56
N ALA A 95 15.59 -3.62 28.10
CA ALA A 95 16.13 -3.85 29.45
C ALA A 95 17.59 -3.38 29.59
N SER A 96 18.35 -3.34 28.47
CA SER A 96 19.79 -2.99 28.46
C SER A 96 20.12 -1.65 27.81
N ARG A 97 19.15 -1.05 27.05
CA ARG A 97 19.39 0.17 26.26
C ARG A 97 18.28 1.20 26.48
N THR A 98 18.67 2.43 26.75
CA THR A 98 17.76 3.58 26.69
C THR A 98 17.53 4.00 25.22
N SER A 99 16.49 4.79 24.94
CA SER A 99 16.23 5.39 23.62
C SER A 99 17.46 6.10 23.05
N ARG A 100 18.12 6.91 23.86
CA ARG A 100 19.37 7.59 23.48
C ARG A 100 20.48 6.61 23.10
N ARG A 101 20.65 5.52 23.86
CA ARG A 101 21.67 4.51 23.57
C ARG A 101 21.39 3.77 22.26
N ILE A 102 20.13 3.47 21.95
CA ILE A 102 19.72 2.89 20.67
C ILE A 102 20.11 3.83 19.52
N GLU A 103 19.80 5.11 19.62
CA GLU A 103 20.16 6.11 18.61
C GLU A 103 21.69 6.26 18.44
N GLU A 104 22.46 6.20 19.51
CA GLU A 104 23.93 6.25 19.45
C GLU A 104 24.50 5.00 18.75
N ASP A 105 23.96 3.81 19.05
CA ASP A 105 24.35 2.56 18.41
C ASP A 105 24.03 2.57 16.91
N LEU A 106 22.82 3.04 16.51
CA LEU A 106 22.43 3.19 15.12
C LEU A 106 23.37 4.14 14.36
N ARG A 107 23.66 5.31 14.92
CA ARG A 107 24.57 6.27 14.28
C ARG A 107 25.98 5.70 14.10
N ARG A 108 26.48 4.97 15.08
CA ARG A 108 27.81 4.32 15.00
C ARG A 108 27.87 3.27 13.90
N MET A 109 26.78 2.56 13.65
CA MET A 109 26.67 1.53 12.60
C MET A 109 26.22 2.08 11.25
N GLY A 110 25.88 3.38 11.15
CA GLY A 110 25.24 3.92 9.95
C GLY A 110 23.96 3.19 9.60
N ALA A 111 23.18 2.80 10.62
CA ALA A 111 22.03 1.94 10.48
C ALA A 111 20.71 2.71 10.61
N ASP A 112 19.69 2.21 9.92
CA ASP A 112 18.30 2.66 10.03
C ASP A 112 17.48 1.61 10.79
N LEU A 113 16.63 2.07 11.71
CA LEU A 113 15.69 1.27 12.48
C LEU A 113 14.26 1.76 12.26
N GLY A 114 13.37 0.87 11.87
CA GLY A 114 11.94 1.14 11.70
C GLY A 114 11.08 0.13 12.44
N SER A 115 9.85 0.53 12.74
CA SER A 115 8.82 -0.39 13.23
C SER A 115 7.44 0.10 12.82
N HIS A 116 6.52 -0.82 12.55
CA HIS A 116 5.15 -0.49 12.18
C HIS A 116 4.20 -1.64 12.48
N ALA A 117 2.91 -1.34 12.58
CA ALA A 117 1.86 -2.32 12.57
C ALA A 117 0.90 -2.04 11.41
N GLY A 118 0.71 -3.04 10.55
CA GLY A 118 -0.34 -3.07 9.53
C GLY A 118 -1.60 -3.75 10.04
N ALA A 119 -2.53 -4.08 9.15
CA ALA A 119 -3.75 -4.80 9.52
C ALA A 119 -3.42 -6.20 10.09
N ASP A 120 -2.57 -6.96 9.43
CA ASP A 120 -2.36 -8.39 9.69
C ASP A 120 -1.02 -8.72 10.35
N SER A 121 -0.09 -7.78 10.39
CA SER A 121 1.25 -8.01 10.94
C SER A 121 1.84 -6.74 11.55
N SER A 122 2.67 -6.92 12.56
CA SER A 122 3.62 -5.92 13.04
C SER A 122 5.02 -6.28 12.57
N ALA A 123 5.92 -5.30 12.47
CA ALA A 123 7.29 -5.54 12.04
C ALA A 123 8.28 -4.60 12.70
N ILE A 124 9.50 -5.11 12.92
CA ILE A 124 10.69 -4.33 13.23
C ILE A 124 11.66 -4.52 12.06
N SER A 125 12.13 -3.43 11.48
CA SER A 125 13.09 -3.43 10.37
C SER A 125 14.40 -2.79 10.78
N ILE A 126 15.51 -3.37 10.35
CA ILE A 126 16.84 -2.79 10.54
C ILE A 126 17.64 -2.94 9.26
N SER A 127 18.39 -1.91 8.91
CA SER A 127 19.33 -1.99 7.78
C SER A 127 20.60 -1.22 8.09
N GLY A 128 21.72 -1.69 7.55
CA GLY A 128 23.03 -1.08 7.75
C GLY A 128 24.12 -1.78 6.95
N LEU A 129 25.38 -1.38 7.12
CA LEU A 129 26.51 -2.00 6.45
C LEU A 129 26.72 -3.44 6.95
N ALA A 130 27.12 -4.33 6.05
CA ALA A 130 27.30 -5.77 6.33
C ALA A 130 28.37 -6.04 7.39
N GLU A 131 29.38 -5.18 7.51
CA GLU A 131 30.42 -5.26 8.54
C GLU A 131 29.89 -5.12 9.98
N PHE A 132 28.74 -4.48 10.15
CA PHE A 132 28.07 -4.32 11.46
C PHE A 132 26.97 -5.37 11.70
N SER A 133 26.91 -6.45 10.91
CA SER A 133 25.84 -7.45 11.02
C SER A 133 25.61 -7.96 12.44
N GLU A 134 26.67 -8.21 13.22
CA GLU A 134 26.53 -8.64 14.64
C GLU A 134 25.77 -7.61 15.47
N GLY A 135 26.14 -6.33 15.36
CA GLY A 135 25.48 -5.24 16.10
C GLY A 135 24.03 -5.02 15.66
N LEU A 136 23.77 -5.14 14.35
CA LEU A 136 22.40 -5.02 13.80
C LEU A 136 21.48 -6.11 14.37
N PHE A 137 21.91 -7.37 14.34
CA PHE A 137 21.10 -8.49 14.85
C PHE A 137 21.03 -8.53 16.38
N ASP A 138 22.08 -8.09 17.09
CA ASP A 138 22.03 -7.95 18.54
C ASP A 138 20.97 -6.92 18.95
N LEU A 139 20.93 -5.76 18.30
CA LEU A 139 19.91 -4.74 18.55
C LEU A 139 18.50 -5.25 18.16
N LEU A 140 18.35 -5.87 16.99
CA LEU A 140 17.06 -6.41 16.55
C LEU A 140 16.54 -7.48 17.52
N GLY A 141 17.42 -8.37 18.00
CA GLY A 141 17.10 -9.40 18.98
C GLY A 141 16.73 -8.82 20.34
N ASP A 142 17.41 -7.76 20.79
CA ASP A 142 17.11 -7.10 22.05
C ASP A 142 15.73 -6.41 22.01
N LEU A 143 15.43 -5.70 20.94
CA LEU A 143 14.11 -5.08 20.73
C LEU A 143 12.97 -6.11 20.64
N ALA A 144 13.21 -7.24 19.98
CA ALA A 144 12.21 -8.28 19.80
C ALA A 144 11.90 -9.08 21.08
N ARG A 145 12.84 -9.13 22.03
CA ARG A 145 12.79 -10.01 23.21
C ARG A 145 12.71 -9.27 24.55
N ASN A 146 13.28 -8.07 24.62
CA ASN A 146 13.55 -7.37 25.85
C ASN A 146 13.10 -5.91 25.82
N ALA A 147 12.15 -5.53 24.97
CA ALA A 147 11.62 -4.16 24.96
C ALA A 147 11.06 -3.79 26.35
N SER A 148 11.37 -2.58 26.83
CA SER A 148 11.05 -2.13 28.18
C SER A 148 9.91 -1.12 28.27
N PHE A 149 9.43 -0.63 27.12
CA PHE A 149 8.31 0.33 27.04
C PHE A 149 8.40 1.49 28.05
N PRO A 150 9.45 2.36 28.02
CA PRO A 150 9.59 3.41 29.01
C PRO A 150 8.34 4.30 29.06
N SER A 151 7.81 4.56 30.27
CA SER A 151 6.54 5.29 30.45
C SER A 151 6.54 6.69 29.83
N GLU A 152 7.67 7.41 29.88
CA GLU A 152 7.80 8.73 29.25
C GLU A 152 7.69 8.64 27.72
N GLU A 153 8.29 7.61 27.13
CA GLU A 153 8.23 7.36 25.69
C GLU A 153 6.81 6.97 25.26
N PHE A 154 6.15 6.12 26.03
CA PHE A 154 4.76 5.77 25.81
C PHE A 154 3.85 7.00 25.82
N GLU A 155 3.93 7.84 26.86
CA GLU A 155 3.10 9.05 26.94
C GLU A 155 3.38 10.02 25.79
N ARG A 156 4.65 10.16 25.42
CA ARG A 156 5.03 11.01 24.28
C ARG A 156 4.46 10.50 22.96
N GLU A 157 4.57 9.21 22.68
CA GLU A 157 4.09 8.63 21.43
C GLU A 157 2.56 8.56 21.40
N ARG A 158 1.90 8.32 22.55
CA ARG A 158 0.45 8.41 22.69
C ARG A 158 -0.05 9.83 22.35
N GLY A 159 0.60 10.85 22.90
CA GLY A 159 0.29 12.24 22.60
C GLY A 159 0.49 12.58 21.12
N ARG A 160 1.61 12.15 20.52
CA ARG A 160 1.86 12.33 19.07
C ARG A 160 0.81 11.66 18.21
N LYS A 161 0.37 10.45 18.58
CA LYS A 161 -0.68 9.74 17.83
C LYS A 161 -1.99 10.50 17.88
N ILE A 162 -2.39 11.02 19.05
CA ILE A 162 -3.62 11.84 19.20
C ILE A 162 -3.56 13.10 18.32
N GLU A 163 -2.45 13.85 18.37
CA GLU A 163 -2.29 15.02 17.52
C GLU A 163 -2.30 14.66 16.02
N GLY A 164 -1.66 13.55 15.64
CA GLY A 164 -1.71 13.05 14.26
C GLY A 164 -3.12 12.75 13.79
N LEU A 165 -3.95 12.13 14.64
CA LEU A 165 -5.36 11.84 14.33
C LEU A 165 -6.19 13.10 14.09
N ARG A 166 -5.95 14.16 14.83
CA ARG A 166 -6.62 15.46 14.61
C ARG A 166 -6.32 16.01 13.22
N ILE A 167 -5.05 15.94 12.81
CA ILE A 167 -4.63 16.38 11.47
C ILE A 167 -5.24 15.48 10.40
N GLU A 168 -5.20 14.15 10.55
CA GLU A 168 -5.77 13.20 9.60
C GLU A 168 -7.24 13.46 9.35
N ARG A 169 -8.04 13.80 10.39
CA ARG A 169 -9.48 14.08 10.27
C ARG A 169 -9.80 15.37 9.51
N THR A 170 -8.84 16.24 9.25
CA THR A 170 -9.04 17.39 8.35
C THR A 170 -8.84 17.02 6.88
N THR A 171 -8.38 15.80 6.60
CA THR A 171 -8.00 15.36 5.26
C THR A 171 -9.17 14.62 4.58
N PRO A 172 -9.75 15.14 3.48
CA PRO A 172 -10.87 14.48 2.79
C PRO A 172 -10.59 13.05 2.37
N GLY A 173 -9.35 12.77 1.93
CA GLY A 173 -8.92 11.43 1.52
C GLY A 173 -8.92 10.42 2.67
N PHE A 174 -8.54 10.84 3.88
CA PHE A 174 -8.62 10.02 5.08
C PHE A 174 -10.07 9.66 5.42
N LEU A 175 -10.95 10.67 5.50
CA LEU A 175 -12.37 10.47 5.80
C LEU A 175 -13.05 9.55 4.78
N ALA A 176 -12.72 9.72 3.50
CA ALA A 176 -13.25 8.87 2.43
C ALA A 176 -12.80 7.40 2.58
N ASN A 177 -11.51 7.16 2.84
CA ASN A 177 -10.98 5.80 3.03
C ASN A 177 -11.56 5.15 4.31
N GLU A 178 -11.62 5.89 5.41
CA GLU A 178 -12.20 5.39 6.67
C GLU A 178 -13.67 4.98 6.46
N ARG A 179 -14.48 5.86 5.85
CA ARG A 179 -15.89 5.55 5.57
C ARG A 179 -16.03 4.37 4.63
N PHE A 180 -15.26 4.34 3.55
CA PHE A 180 -15.27 3.26 2.59
C PHE A 180 -14.97 1.90 3.24
N ARG A 181 -13.92 1.84 4.06
CA ARG A 181 -13.55 0.61 4.77
C ARG A 181 -14.63 0.16 5.74
N ARG A 182 -15.25 1.08 6.49
CA ARG A 182 -16.38 0.78 7.39
C ARG A 182 -17.57 0.22 6.63
N VAL A 183 -17.86 0.75 5.45
CA VAL A 183 -19.00 0.30 4.63
C VAL A 183 -18.78 -1.09 4.05
N ILE A 184 -17.61 -1.33 3.45
CA ILE A 184 -17.36 -2.62 2.76
C ILE A 184 -17.06 -3.76 3.72
N PHE A 185 -16.51 -3.49 4.90
CA PHE A 185 -16.11 -4.50 5.88
C PHE A 185 -17.08 -4.64 7.07
N GLY A 186 -17.94 -3.66 7.35
CA GLY A 186 -18.91 -3.71 8.46
C GLY A 186 -18.24 -3.97 9.80
N GLU A 187 -18.60 -5.07 10.45
CA GLU A 187 -18.06 -5.50 11.74
C GLU A 187 -16.74 -6.27 11.63
N HIS A 188 -16.23 -6.49 10.43
CA HIS A 188 -14.93 -7.14 10.28
C HIS A 188 -13.81 -6.24 10.80
N PRO A 189 -12.76 -6.74 11.48
CA PRO A 189 -11.64 -5.95 11.99
C PRO A 189 -10.99 -5.00 10.96
N TYR A 190 -11.03 -5.33 9.69
CA TYR A 190 -10.51 -4.48 8.61
C TYR A 190 -11.33 -3.21 8.35
N ALA A 191 -12.51 -3.08 8.93
CA ALA A 191 -13.31 -1.86 8.89
C ALA A 191 -12.63 -0.69 9.63
N ILE A 192 -11.81 -0.99 10.65
CA ILE A 192 -11.14 -0.01 11.48
C ILE A 192 -9.82 0.37 10.82
N VAL A 193 -9.79 1.54 10.18
CA VAL A 193 -8.59 2.10 9.52
C VAL A 193 -7.71 2.79 10.54
N SER A 194 -8.33 3.49 11.49
CA SER A 194 -7.66 4.28 12.51
C SER A 194 -8.51 4.29 13.79
N PRO A 195 -7.90 4.35 14.98
CA PRO A 195 -8.62 4.57 16.23
C PRO A 195 -9.17 5.99 16.32
N THR A 196 -10.09 6.23 17.25
CA THR A 196 -10.45 7.60 17.66
C THR A 196 -9.46 8.16 18.69
N GLU A 197 -9.48 9.47 18.92
CA GLU A 197 -8.64 10.10 19.95
C GLU A 197 -8.90 9.51 21.33
N GLU A 198 -10.19 9.29 21.68
CA GLU A 198 -10.62 8.71 22.95
C GLU A 198 -10.14 7.27 23.11
N GLN A 199 -10.16 6.48 22.02
CA GLN A 199 -9.66 5.12 22.03
C GLN A 199 -8.14 5.08 22.28
N VAL A 200 -7.37 5.98 21.65
CA VAL A 200 -5.93 6.07 21.90
C VAL A 200 -5.65 6.59 23.32
N ALA A 201 -6.41 7.57 23.80
CA ALA A 201 -6.26 8.11 25.15
C ALA A 201 -6.58 7.06 26.23
N ALA A 202 -7.46 6.10 25.94
CA ALA A 202 -7.84 5.01 26.85
C ALA A 202 -6.83 3.84 26.87
N ILE A 203 -5.82 3.83 25.98
CA ILE A 203 -4.77 2.81 26.01
C ILE A 203 -3.86 3.05 27.22
N GLU A 204 -3.72 2.04 28.05
CA GLU A 204 -2.89 2.07 29.24
C GLU A 204 -1.53 1.39 28.97
N HIS A 205 -0.48 1.85 29.63
CA HIS A 205 0.88 1.33 29.49
C HIS A 205 1.00 -0.20 29.63
N PRO A 206 0.39 -0.87 30.64
CA PRO A 206 0.47 -2.33 30.78
C PRO A 206 -0.09 -3.10 29.59
N GLN A 207 -1.02 -2.53 28.82
CA GLN A 207 -1.60 -3.17 27.63
C GLN A 207 -0.56 -3.32 26.52
N LEU A 208 0.42 -2.40 26.40
CA LEU A 208 1.51 -2.52 25.43
C LEU A 208 2.39 -3.72 25.76
N GLU A 209 2.76 -3.86 27.04
CA GLU A 209 3.57 -4.99 27.51
C GLU A 209 2.84 -6.32 27.31
N GLU A 210 1.56 -6.38 27.65
CA GLU A 210 0.74 -7.57 27.45
C GLU A 210 0.64 -7.93 25.97
N PHE A 211 0.34 -6.93 25.10
CA PHE A 211 0.26 -7.15 23.65
C PHE A 211 1.60 -7.65 23.10
N TYR A 212 2.71 -7.04 23.49
CA TYR A 212 4.04 -7.44 23.09
C TYR A 212 4.35 -8.87 23.52
N HIS A 213 4.18 -9.21 24.78
CA HIS A 213 4.49 -10.56 25.30
C HIS A 213 3.68 -11.67 24.62
N HIS A 214 2.44 -11.40 24.23
CA HIS A 214 1.58 -12.40 23.59
C HIS A 214 1.76 -12.47 22.07
N ASN A 215 2.15 -11.38 21.41
CA ASN A 215 2.13 -11.30 19.95
C ASN A 215 3.53 -11.27 19.33
N TYR A 216 4.55 -10.77 20.04
CA TYR A 216 5.94 -10.79 19.59
C TYR A 216 6.59 -12.09 20.07
N ALA A 217 6.22 -13.19 19.44
CA ALA A 217 6.61 -14.54 19.83
C ALA A 217 7.28 -15.27 18.67
N PRO A 218 8.27 -16.16 18.92
CA PRO A 218 9.01 -16.86 17.86
C PRO A 218 8.10 -17.72 16.98
N ALA A 219 7.09 -18.38 17.56
CA ALA A 219 6.13 -19.19 16.80
C ALA A 219 5.30 -18.37 15.78
N ASN A 220 5.19 -17.06 15.99
CA ASN A 220 4.48 -16.10 15.14
C ASN A 220 5.42 -15.28 14.25
N ALA A 221 6.74 -15.46 14.41
CA ALA A 221 7.76 -14.62 13.79
C ALA A 221 8.23 -15.16 12.43
N LEU A 222 8.45 -14.22 11.53
CA LEU A 222 9.09 -14.41 10.23
C LEU A 222 10.21 -13.38 10.08
N LEU A 223 11.46 -13.82 10.04
CA LEU A 223 12.61 -12.96 9.75
C LEU A 223 13.00 -13.13 8.28
N ILE A 224 13.05 -12.02 7.55
CA ILE A 224 13.56 -11.97 6.18
C ILE A 224 14.81 -11.11 6.17
N VAL A 225 15.89 -11.63 5.60
CA VAL A 225 17.17 -10.92 5.45
C VAL A 225 17.60 -10.96 4.00
N VAL A 226 17.92 -9.80 3.46
CA VAL A 226 18.45 -9.61 2.11
C VAL A 226 19.73 -8.80 2.20
N GLY A 227 20.80 -9.25 1.55
CA GLY A 227 22.03 -8.47 1.55
C GLY A 227 23.30 -9.25 1.28
N ASP A 228 24.42 -8.61 1.67
CA ASP A 228 25.76 -9.17 1.49
C ASP A 228 26.16 -9.99 2.73
N PHE A 229 25.98 -11.28 2.63
CA PHE A 229 26.37 -12.27 3.65
C PHE A 229 26.52 -13.67 3.03
N ALA A 230 27.09 -14.60 3.78
CA ALA A 230 27.04 -16.05 3.49
C ALA A 230 25.89 -16.66 4.28
N ALA A 231 24.98 -17.39 3.63
CA ALA A 231 23.75 -17.90 4.23
C ALA A 231 23.98 -18.73 5.50
N ASP A 232 24.96 -19.66 5.49
CA ASP A 232 25.22 -20.52 6.64
C ASP A 232 25.76 -19.73 7.85
N ALA A 233 26.64 -18.75 7.63
CA ALA A 233 27.14 -17.87 8.69
C ALA A 233 26.00 -17.01 9.26
N MET A 234 25.11 -16.48 8.41
CA MET A 234 23.95 -15.70 8.81
C MET A 234 22.96 -16.56 9.63
N PHE A 235 22.69 -17.80 9.21
CA PHE A 235 21.85 -18.71 10.01
C PHE A 235 22.43 -18.96 11.41
N ALA A 236 23.75 -19.22 11.50
CA ALA A 236 24.41 -19.42 12.79
C ALA A 236 24.30 -18.16 13.69
N GLN A 237 24.46 -16.98 13.10
CA GLN A 237 24.29 -15.72 13.83
C GLN A 237 22.84 -15.51 14.30
N ILE A 238 21.86 -15.77 13.45
CA ILE A 238 20.42 -15.66 13.81
C ILE A 238 20.06 -16.68 14.90
N GLU A 239 20.57 -17.91 14.80
CA GLU A 239 20.34 -18.94 15.81
C GLU A 239 20.94 -18.55 17.17
N LYS A 240 22.14 -17.96 17.20
CA LYS A 240 22.78 -17.41 18.40
C LYS A 240 21.91 -16.35 19.07
N VAL A 241 21.27 -15.46 18.29
CA VAL A 241 20.45 -14.35 18.80
C VAL A 241 19.05 -14.80 19.18
N PHE A 242 18.40 -15.60 18.36
CA PHE A 242 16.97 -15.91 18.49
C PHE A 242 16.68 -17.35 18.92
N GLY A 243 17.65 -18.28 18.87
CA GLY A 243 17.40 -19.70 19.13
C GLY A 243 16.87 -20.03 20.51
N SER A 244 17.33 -19.30 21.54
CA SER A 244 16.86 -19.44 22.93
C SER A 244 15.60 -18.65 23.25
N TRP A 245 15.04 -17.92 22.28
CA TRP A 245 13.85 -17.09 22.49
C TRP A 245 12.61 -17.95 22.72
N THR A 246 11.95 -17.74 23.84
CA THR A 246 10.69 -18.40 24.22
C THR A 246 9.65 -17.34 24.54
N ALA A 247 8.41 -17.59 24.16
CA ALA A 247 7.26 -16.75 24.48
C ALA A 247 5.98 -17.60 24.47
N PRO A 248 4.88 -17.12 25.08
CA PRO A 248 3.58 -17.78 24.97
C PRO A 248 3.15 -17.97 23.52
N GLN A 249 2.26 -18.93 23.27
CA GLN A 249 1.64 -19.07 21.96
C GLN A 249 0.79 -17.84 21.65
N PRO A 250 0.96 -17.23 20.46
CA PRO A 250 0.17 -16.07 20.09
C PRO A 250 -1.31 -16.43 19.95
N PRO A 251 -2.22 -15.47 20.23
CA PRO A 251 -3.65 -15.69 20.04
C PRO A 251 -3.96 -15.99 18.59
N GLY A 252 -5.01 -16.78 18.35
CA GLY A 252 -5.50 -17.08 17.02
C GLY A 252 -6.09 -15.85 16.33
N LEU A 253 -6.19 -15.91 15.00
CA LEU A 253 -6.81 -14.85 14.23
C LEU A 253 -8.31 -14.76 14.50
N ILE A 254 -8.80 -13.53 14.62
CA ILE A 254 -10.24 -13.26 14.62
C ILE A 254 -10.71 -13.37 13.17
N SER A 255 -11.67 -14.26 12.91
CA SER A 255 -12.29 -14.41 11.60
C SER A 255 -13.77 -14.05 11.71
N VAL A 256 -14.15 -12.98 11.04
CA VAL A 256 -15.54 -12.52 10.88
C VAL A 256 -15.79 -12.34 9.40
N ALA A 257 -16.89 -12.85 8.88
CA ALA A 257 -17.22 -12.62 7.48
C ALA A 257 -17.61 -11.15 7.26
N PRO A 258 -17.06 -10.46 6.24
CA PRO A 258 -17.53 -9.13 5.91
C PRO A 258 -18.97 -9.18 5.35
N PRO A 259 -19.73 -8.08 5.42
CA PRO A 259 -21.10 -8.04 4.94
C PRO A 259 -21.13 -8.23 3.42
N ARG A 260 -22.20 -8.85 2.94
CA ARG A 260 -22.52 -8.83 1.52
C ARG A 260 -23.24 -7.53 1.18
N ASN A 261 -22.52 -6.61 0.56
CA ASN A 261 -23.13 -5.38 0.07
C ASN A 261 -24.02 -5.69 -1.14
N VAL A 262 -25.29 -5.28 -1.08
CA VAL A 262 -26.27 -5.47 -2.14
C VAL A 262 -26.82 -4.10 -2.56
N GLY A 263 -26.80 -3.88 -3.88
CA GLY A 263 -27.19 -2.60 -4.46
C GLY A 263 -26.13 -1.50 -4.27
N ARG A 264 -26.16 -0.56 -5.19
CA ARG A 264 -25.30 0.64 -5.15
C ARG A 264 -25.83 1.59 -4.07
N LYS A 265 -24.95 2.05 -3.18
CA LYS A 265 -25.28 3.02 -2.12
C LYS A 265 -24.27 4.14 -2.11
N VAL A 266 -24.71 5.33 -1.71
CA VAL A 266 -23.88 6.52 -1.60
C VAL A 266 -23.78 6.95 -0.14
N HIS A 267 -22.55 7.15 0.30
CA HIS A 267 -22.19 7.60 1.65
C HIS A 267 -21.54 8.97 1.54
N LEU A 268 -22.29 10.03 1.90
CA LEU A 268 -21.83 11.40 1.82
C LEU A 268 -21.31 11.85 3.18
N VAL A 269 -20.03 12.15 3.27
CA VAL A 269 -19.43 12.76 4.47
C VAL A 269 -19.35 14.26 4.24
N HIS A 270 -20.06 15.02 5.08
CA HIS A 270 -20.10 16.47 4.97
C HIS A 270 -18.82 17.10 5.50
N LEU A 271 -18.14 17.85 4.63
CA LEU A 271 -17.00 18.68 4.97
C LEU A 271 -17.27 20.11 4.49
N PRO A 272 -17.76 21.01 5.41
CA PRO A 272 -18.19 22.35 5.03
C PRO A 272 -17.09 23.17 4.37
N GLY A 273 -17.45 23.90 3.32
CA GLY A 273 -16.54 24.79 2.59
C GLY A 273 -15.47 24.07 1.76
N SER A 274 -15.57 22.76 1.61
CA SER A 274 -14.65 22.02 0.73
C SER A 274 -14.84 22.43 -0.73
N VAL A 275 -13.76 22.87 -1.37
CA VAL A 275 -13.76 23.28 -2.79
C VAL A 275 -13.62 22.11 -3.75
N GLN A 276 -13.30 20.94 -3.23
CA GLN A 276 -13.19 19.68 -3.97
C GLN A 276 -13.98 18.57 -3.28
N THR A 277 -14.46 17.64 -4.09
CA THR A 277 -15.06 16.38 -3.64
C THR A 277 -14.04 15.26 -3.78
N GLN A 278 -13.76 14.57 -2.67
CA GLN A 278 -13.07 13.29 -2.70
C GLN A 278 -14.06 12.20 -3.06
N VAL A 279 -13.80 11.49 -4.13
CA VAL A 279 -14.60 10.36 -4.61
C VAL A 279 -13.85 9.07 -4.35
N VAL A 280 -14.52 8.11 -3.70
CA VAL A 280 -14.07 6.72 -3.57
C VAL A 280 -15.22 5.81 -3.92
N LEU A 281 -14.99 4.82 -4.77
CA LEU A 281 -15.96 3.75 -5.03
C LEU A 281 -15.27 2.40 -5.10
N GLY A 282 -15.99 1.33 -4.81
CA GLY A 282 -15.43 -0.01 -4.93
C GLY A 282 -16.24 -1.09 -4.20
N ASN A 283 -15.60 -2.25 -4.09
CA ASN A 283 -16.19 -3.48 -3.56
C ASN A 283 -15.16 -4.31 -2.79
N LEU A 284 -15.62 -5.30 -2.05
CA LEU A 284 -14.77 -6.41 -1.62
C LEU A 284 -14.17 -7.10 -2.85
N ALA A 285 -12.95 -7.61 -2.69
CA ALA A 285 -12.23 -8.31 -3.73
C ALA A 285 -11.52 -9.55 -3.15
N ILE A 286 -10.83 -10.25 -4.04
CA ILE A 286 -10.08 -11.46 -3.73
C ILE A 286 -8.73 -11.16 -3.08
N THR A 287 -8.14 -12.17 -2.44
CA THR A 287 -6.78 -12.13 -1.93
C THR A 287 -5.78 -12.58 -2.99
N ARG A 288 -4.47 -12.37 -2.73
CA ARG A 288 -3.38 -12.81 -3.65
C ARG A 288 -3.33 -14.32 -3.89
N ARG A 289 -3.95 -15.12 -3.03
CA ARG A 289 -4.00 -16.59 -3.16
C ARG A 289 -5.08 -17.06 -4.14
N ASP A 290 -5.99 -16.18 -4.52
CA ASP A 290 -7.07 -16.53 -5.47
C ASP A 290 -6.49 -16.78 -6.87
N PRO A 291 -6.92 -17.81 -7.58
CA PRO A 291 -6.48 -18.11 -8.95
C PRO A 291 -6.71 -16.97 -9.94
N ASP A 292 -7.72 -16.11 -9.72
CA ASP A 292 -8.01 -14.96 -10.57
C ASP A 292 -7.13 -13.74 -10.27
N TRP A 293 -6.25 -13.80 -9.28
CA TRP A 293 -5.46 -12.65 -8.85
C TRP A 293 -4.70 -11.97 -9.99
N PHE A 294 -3.95 -12.71 -10.79
CA PHE A 294 -3.18 -12.14 -11.89
C PHE A 294 -4.07 -11.54 -12.98
N ARG A 295 -5.21 -12.17 -13.27
CA ARG A 295 -6.22 -11.66 -14.20
C ARG A 295 -6.77 -10.32 -13.72
N LEU A 296 -7.12 -10.24 -12.43
CA LEU A 296 -7.67 -9.03 -11.82
C LEU A 296 -6.63 -7.91 -11.71
N VAL A 297 -5.36 -8.22 -11.41
CA VAL A 297 -4.26 -7.25 -11.40
C VAL A 297 -4.07 -6.64 -12.79
N LEU A 298 -4.07 -7.46 -13.84
CA LEU A 298 -3.93 -6.97 -15.21
C LEU A 298 -5.16 -6.17 -15.66
N ALA A 299 -6.38 -6.60 -15.30
CA ALA A 299 -7.61 -5.85 -15.53
C ALA A 299 -7.58 -4.48 -14.82
N ASN A 300 -7.16 -4.45 -13.56
CA ASN A 300 -6.99 -3.20 -12.81
C ASN A 300 -5.95 -2.27 -13.43
N SER A 301 -4.83 -2.80 -13.91
CA SER A 301 -3.80 -2.01 -14.58
C SER A 301 -4.35 -1.27 -15.80
N ILE A 302 -5.17 -1.92 -16.62
CA ILE A 302 -5.82 -1.33 -17.79
C ILE A 302 -6.91 -0.33 -17.38
N TYR A 303 -7.71 -0.66 -16.36
CA TYR A 303 -8.82 0.18 -15.93
C TYR A 303 -8.35 1.50 -15.31
N GLY A 304 -7.50 1.46 -14.27
CA GLY A 304 -7.10 2.67 -13.54
C GLY A 304 -5.78 2.53 -12.75
N GLY A 305 -5.10 1.38 -12.82
CA GLY A 305 -3.90 1.09 -12.04
C GLY A 305 -2.60 1.60 -12.67
N ALA A 306 -2.58 1.89 -13.97
CA ALA A 306 -1.41 2.41 -14.68
C ALA A 306 -1.63 3.85 -15.16
N PHE A 307 -0.53 4.55 -15.43
CA PHE A 307 -0.59 5.93 -15.92
C PHE A 307 -1.27 6.06 -17.30
N HIS A 308 -1.23 5.02 -18.13
CA HIS A 308 -1.91 4.94 -19.42
C HIS A 308 -3.23 4.15 -19.35
N SER A 309 -3.85 4.09 -18.18
CA SER A 309 -5.13 3.43 -17.96
C SER A 309 -6.30 4.19 -18.56
N ARG A 310 -7.43 3.49 -18.75
CA ARG A 310 -8.66 4.08 -19.27
C ARG A 310 -9.16 5.26 -18.43
N LEU A 311 -9.09 5.17 -17.10
CA LEU A 311 -9.49 6.29 -16.22
C LEU A 311 -8.62 7.52 -16.43
N VAL A 312 -7.30 7.35 -16.57
CA VAL A 312 -6.40 8.49 -16.78
C VAL A 312 -6.68 9.12 -18.16
N ILE A 313 -6.77 8.32 -19.22
CA ILE A 313 -7.05 8.82 -20.56
C ILE A 313 -8.41 9.55 -20.62
N ASN A 314 -9.47 8.94 -20.07
CA ASN A 314 -10.82 9.50 -20.12
C ASN A 314 -10.94 10.74 -19.19
N ILE A 315 -10.70 10.56 -17.89
CA ILE A 315 -11.05 11.56 -16.86
C ILE A 315 -10.03 12.70 -16.79
N ARG A 316 -8.73 12.39 -16.98
CA ARG A 316 -7.65 13.38 -16.93
C ARG A 316 -7.40 14.02 -18.29
N GLU A 317 -7.04 13.20 -19.31
CA GLU A 317 -6.55 13.75 -20.57
C GLU A 317 -7.69 14.32 -21.43
N GLN A 318 -8.82 13.63 -21.52
CA GLN A 318 -9.92 14.05 -22.40
C GLN A 318 -10.85 15.06 -21.70
N LYS A 319 -11.15 14.87 -20.43
CA LYS A 319 -12.17 15.64 -19.70
C LYS A 319 -11.58 16.70 -18.76
N GLY A 320 -10.33 16.53 -18.29
CA GLY A 320 -9.69 17.48 -17.37
C GLY A 320 -10.37 17.62 -16.02
N TYR A 321 -11.08 16.58 -15.56
CA TYR A 321 -11.82 16.64 -14.28
C TYR A 321 -10.91 16.53 -13.06
N THR A 322 -9.83 15.74 -13.16
CA THR A 322 -8.85 15.56 -12.09
C THR A 322 -7.48 15.22 -12.65
N TYR A 323 -6.44 15.49 -11.85
CA TYR A 323 -5.06 15.18 -12.23
C TYR A 323 -4.70 13.70 -12.04
N SER A 324 -5.29 13.01 -11.06
CA SER A 324 -4.85 11.65 -10.67
C SER A 324 -6.00 10.70 -10.34
N PRO A 325 -6.86 10.37 -11.32
CA PRO A 325 -7.82 9.30 -11.15
C PRO A 325 -7.04 7.98 -11.12
N ARG A 326 -7.36 7.10 -10.18
CA ARG A 326 -6.67 5.81 -10.04
C ARG A 326 -7.56 4.73 -9.49
N SER A 327 -7.24 3.49 -9.80
CA SER A 327 -7.80 2.33 -9.13
C SER A 327 -6.72 1.46 -8.51
N GLY A 328 -7.09 0.68 -7.51
CA GLY A 328 -6.17 -0.20 -6.81
C GLY A 328 -6.84 -1.43 -6.23
N LEU A 329 -6.02 -2.47 -6.06
CA LEU A 329 -6.37 -3.70 -5.37
C LEU A 329 -5.56 -3.77 -4.07
N GLN A 330 -6.24 -4.00 -2.98
CA GLN A 330 -5.64 -4.30 -1.70
C GLN A 330 -5.95 -5.74 -1.32
N SER A 331 -4.89 -6.52 -1.14
CA SER A 331 -5.01 -7.87 -0.60
C SER A 331 -4.57 -7.84 0.86
N LEU A 332 -5.46 -8.17 1.76
CA LEU A 332 -5.18 -8.45 3.15
C LEU A 332 -5.25 -9.98 3.34
N ARG A 333 -4.86 -10.46 4.50
CA ARG A 333 -4.69 -11.90 4.75
C ARG A 333 -5.99 -12.70 4.57
N GLN A 334 -7.13 -12.15 4.98
CA GLN A 334 -8.43 -12.83 4.93
C GLN A 334 -9.27 -12.38 3.73
N HIS A 335 -9.27 -11.11 3.40
CA HIS A 335 -10.11 -10.51 2.37
C HIS A 335 -9.35 -9.41 1.63
N GLY A 336 -9.74 -9.15 0.40
CA GLY A 336 -9.24 -8.01 -0.37
C GLY A 336 -10.35 -6.99 -0.64
N TYR A 337 -9.97 -5.85 -1.20
CA TYR A 337 -10.89 -4.89 -1.76
C TYR A 337 -10.31 -4.21 -3.00
N PHE A 338 -11.23 -3.82 -3.87
CA PHE A 338 -10.97 -2.98 -5.03
C PHE A 338 -11.50 -1.58 -4.74
N SER A 339 -10.75 -0.55 -5.09
CA SER A 339 -11.18 0.83 -4.93
C SER A 339 -10.70 1.73 -6.05
N VAL A 340 -11.53 2.72 -6.38
CA VAL A 340 -11.27 3.78 -7.37
C VAL A 340 -11.31 5.11 -6.65
N HIS A 341 -10.36 5.99 -6.93
CA HIS A 341 -10.19 7.26 -6.24
C HIS A 341 -10.03 8.42 -7.22
N ALA A 342 -10.64 9.55 -6.90
CA ALA A 342 -10.36 10.84 -7.54
C ALA A 342 -10.69 11.99 -6.57
N ALA A 343 -9.92 13.08 -6.67
CA ALA A 343 -10.27 14.37 -6.07
C ALA A 343 -10.65 15.32 -7.20
N VAL A 344 -11.86 15.85 -7.20
CA VAL A 344 -12.43 16.63 -8.30
C VAL A 344 -13.06 17.91 -7.81
N ARG A 345 -13.22 18.90 -8.68
CA ARG A 345 -14.07 20.06 -8.36
C ARG A 345 -15.50 19.59 -8.11
N ASN A 346 -16.21 20.27 -7.21
CA ASN A 346 -17.55 19.87 -6.80
C ASN A 346 -18.53 19.75 -7.98
N GLU A 347 -18.45 20.64 -8.97
CA GLU A 347 -19.37 20.69 -10.10
C GLU A 347 -19.27 19.46 -11.03
N VAL A 348 -18.15 18.74 -11.00
CA VAL A 348 -17.91 17.57 -11.86
C VAL A 348 -17.92 16.23 -11.11
N ALA A 349 -18.39 16.21 -9.85
CA ALA A 349 -18.42 14.99 -9.06
C ALA A 349 -19.29 13.88 -9.70
N ALA A 350 -20.52 14.23 -10.11
CA ALA A 350 -21.40 13.29 -10.81
C ALA A 350 -20.85 12.85 -12.18
N ALA A 351 -20.32 13.79 -12.94
CA ALA A 351 -19.72 13.50 -14.24
C ALA A 351 -18.53 12.53 -14.10
N THR A 352 -17.68 12.73 -13.07
CA THR A 352 -16.56 11.83 -12.79
C THR A 352 -17.02 10.42 -12.41
N LEU A 353 -18.02 10.29 -11.54
CA LEU A 353 -18.62 9.01 -11.20
C LEU A 353 -19.18 8.29 -12.42
N THR A 354 -19.88 9.03 -13.30
CA THR A 354 -20.42 8.49 -14.56
C THR A 354 -19.30 7.89 -15.41
N GLU A 355 -18.19 8.60 -15.58
CA GLU A 355 -17.07 8.10 -16.37
C GLU A 355 -16.37 6.89 -15.69
N MET A 356 -16.25 6.89 -14.37
CA MET A 356 -15.70 5.73 -13.65
C MET A 356 -16.55 4.48 -13.88
N PHE A 357 -17.88 4.59 -13.80
CA PHE A 357 -18.77 3.47 -14.08
C PHE A 357 -18.79 3.09 -15.55
N TYR A 358 -18.77 4.08 -16.45
CA TYR A 358 -18.71 3.82 -17.88
C TYR A 358 -17.49 2.98 -18.26
N GLU A 359 -16.30 3.35 -17.79
CA GLU A 359 -15.09 2.55 -18.06
C GLU A 359 -15.11 1.19 -17.36
N MET A 360 -15.71 1.09 -16.15
CA MET A 360 -15.89 -0.18 -15.47
C MET A 360 -16.81 -1.12 -16.27
N ASP A 361 -17.93 -0.63 -16.77
CA ASP A 361 -18.88 -1.42 -17.56
C ASP A 361 -18.30 -1.77 -18.94
N ARG A 362 -17.47 -0.91 -19.54
CA ARG A 362 -16.70 -1.25 -20.74
C ARG A 362 -15.75 -2.43 -20.51
N MET A 363 -15.02 -2.44 -19.38
CA MET A 363 -14.16 -3.58 -19.02
C MET A 363 -14.94 -4.89 -18.88
N ARG A 364 -16.21 -4.82 -18.46
CA ARG A 364 -17.09 -5.99 -18.27
C ARG A 364 -17.80 -6.44 -19.55
N SER A 365 -17.94 -5.55 -20.53
CA SER A 365 -18.76 -5.79 -21.72
C SER A 365 -17.93 -6.17 -22.93
N LEU A 366 -16.77 -5.58 -23.09
CA LEU A 366 -15.92 -5.69 -24.28
C LEU A 366 -14.51 -6.20 -23.92
N PRO A 367 -13.94 -7.10 -24.72
CA PRO A 367 -12.53 -7.45 -24.61
C PRO A 367 -11.63 -6.20 -24.70
N VAL A 368 -10.51 -6.22 -23.99
CA VAL A 368 -9.47 -5.20 -24.13
C VAL A 368 -8.81 -5.31 -25.51
N THR A 369 -8.29 -4.19 -26.03
CA THR A 369 -7.60 -4.23 -27.32
C THR A 369 -6.23 -4.92 -27.22
N PRO A 370 -5.68 -5.42 -28.33
CA PRO A 370 -4.32 -6.00 -28.33
C PRO A 370 -3.26 -5.04 -27.81
N GLU A 371 -3.40 -3.74 -28.10
CA GLU A 371 -2.47 -2.68 -27.66
C GLU A 371 -2.57 -2.43 -26.15
N GLU A 372 -3.79 -2.36 -25.60
CA GLU A 372 -4.00 -2.23 -24.14
C GLU A 372 -3.40 -3.43 -23.40
N LEU A 373 -3.62 -4.63 -23.92
CA LEU A 373 -3.11 -5.87 -23.32
C LEU A 373 -1.58 -5.92 -23.35
N ALA A 374 -0.97 -5.58 -24.50
CA ALA A 374 0.48 -5.57 -24.67
C ALA A 374 1.13 -4.52 -23.75
N SER A 375 0.58 -3.30 -23.71
CA SER A 375 1.05 -2.21 -22.86
C SER A 375 0.98 -2.58 -21.37
N ALA A 376 -0.14 -3.13 -20.91
CA ALA A 376 -0.33 -3.50 -19.51
C ALA A 376 0.59 -4.65 -19.08
N ARG A 377 0.81 -5.66 -19.94
CA ARG A 377 1.78 -6.74 -19.69
C ARG A 377 3.20 -6.19 -19.54
N SER A 378 3.64 -5.35 -20.50
CA SER A 378 4.97 -4.71 -20.46
C SER A 378 5.13 -3.84 -19.21
N TYR A 379 4.11 -3.08 -18.84
CA TYR A 379 4.13 -2.25 -17.65
C TYR A 379 4.29 -3.08 -16.38
N LEU A 380 3.44 -4.09 -16.16
CA LEU A 380 3.48 -4.93 -14.96
C LEU A 380 4.78 -5.70 -14.82
N THR A 381 5.27 -6.30 -15.91
CA THR A 381 6.53 -7.05 -15.89
C THR A 381 7.75 -6.15 -15.72
N GLY A 382 7.71 -4.93 -16.27
CA GLY A 382 8.74 -3.92 -16.10
C GLY A 382 8.80 -3.39 -14.67
N VAL A 383 7.67 -2.97 -14.10
CA VAL A 383 7.57 -2.47 -12.72
C VAL A 383 7.97 -3.57 -11.72
N PHE A 384 7.55 -4.81 -11.95
CA PHE A 384 7.98 -5.95 -11.14
C PHE A 384 9.49 -6.13 -11.15
N SER A 385 10.10 -6.10 -12.33
CA SER A 385 11.57 -6.27 -12.49
C SER A 385 12.35 -5.13 -11.80
N LEU A 386 11.87 -3.89 -11.90
CA LEU A 386 12.44 -2.75 -11.17
C LEU A 386 12.27 -2.90 -9.66
N GLY A 387 11.09 -3.36 -9.23
CA GLY A 387 10.77 -3.55 -7.82
C GLY A 387 11.70 -4.55 -7.10
N VAL A 388 12.22 -5.56 -7.81
CA VAL A 388 13.14 -6.55 -7.21
C VAL A 388 14.62 -6.24 -7.42
N ALA A 389 14.96 -5.13 -8.08
CA ALA A 389 16.34 -4.75 -8.36
C ALA A 389 17.10 -4.24 -7.12
N THR A 390 16.39 -3.84 -6.06
CA THR A 390 16.97 -3.35 -4.81
C THR A 390 16.79 -4.38 -3.70
N GLN A 391 17.65 -4.29 -2.65
CA GLN A 391 17.53 -5.16 -1.47
C GLN A 391 16.17 -4.99 -0.79
N ASP A 392 15.73 -3.75 -0.58
CA ASP A 392 14.46 -3.46 0.09
C ASP A 392 13.26 -3.88 -0.77
N GLY A 393 13.36 -3.73 -2.10
CA GLY A 393 12.32 -4.20 -3.03
C GLY A 393 12.21 -5.72 -3.07
N LEU A 394 13.34 -6.44 -3.07
CA LEU A 394 13.34 -7.90 -2.97
C LEU A 394 12.78 -8.36 -1.61
N LEU A 395 13.19 -7.70 -0.51
CA LEU A 395 12.66 -7.97 0.82
C LEU A 395 11.12 -7.80 0.85
N GLY A 396 10.58 -6.73 0.24
CA GLY A 396 9.13 -6.51 0.13
C GLY A 396 8.41 -7.61 -0.65
N GLN A 397 8.99 -8.11 -1.74
CA GLN A 397 8.42 -9.23 -2.49
C GLN A 397 8.46 -10.55 -1.69
N LEU A 398 9.58 -10.83 -1.03
CA LEU A 398 9.69 -11.99 -0.14
C LEU A 398 8.70 -11.90 1.02
N SER A 399 8.51 -10.72 1.61
CA SER A 399 7.49 -10.51 2.65
C SER A 399 6.10 -10.88 2.15
N THR A 400 5.75 -10.44 0.94
CA THR A 400 4.46 -10.79 0.32
C THR A 400 4.32 -12.31 0.14
N ILE A 401 5.36 -12.99 -0.35
CA ILE A 401 5.32 -14.45 -0.57
C ILE A 401 5.08 -15.19 0.74
N TYR A 402 5.84 -14.90 1.78
CA TYR A 402 5.82 -15.68 3.03
C TYR A 402 4.70 -15.25 4.01
N LEU A 403 4.24 -14.00 3.97
CA LEU A 403 3.08 -13.57 4.77
C LEU A 403 1.76 -14.00 4.14
N ASP A 404 1.64 -13.94 2.82
CA ASP A 404 0.44 -14.34 2.09
C ASP A 404 0.43 -15.84 1.72
N HIS A 405 1.47 -16.60 2.10
CA HIS A 405 1.62 -18.03 1.78
C HIS A 405 1.51 -18.32 0.27
N LEU A 406 2.16 -17.53 -0.56
CA LEU A 406 2.24 -17.74 -1.99
C LEU A 406 3.22 -18.87 -2.33
N PRO A 407 3.12 -19.47 -3.54
CA PRO A 407 4.09 -20.46 -4.01
C PRO A 407 5.53 -19.92 -3.96
N GLU A 408 6.49 -20.78 -3.62
CA GLU A 408 7.89 -20.38 -3.52
C GLU A 408 8.50 -19.91 -4.86
N ASP A 409 7.96 -20.41 -5.97
CA ASP A 409 8.35 -20.02 -7.33
C ASP A 409 7.63 -18.76 -7.84
N HIS A 410 6.98 -18.00 -6.95
CA HIS A 410 6.18 -16.83 -7.33
C HIS A 410 6.99 -15.78 -8.09
N LEU A 411 8.24 -15.51 -7.67
CA LEU A 411 9.10 -14.53 -8.34
C LEU A 411 9.47 -15.00 -9.74
N GLU A 412 9.87 -16.25 -9.86
CA GLU A 412 10.33 -16.88 -11.11
C GLU A 412 9.22 -16.96 -12.15
N THR A 413 7.99 -17.23 -11.71
CA THR A 413 6.84 -17.48 -12.57
C THR A 413 5.98 -16.24 -12.83
N TYR A 414 6.20 -15.14 -12.10
CA TYR A 414 5.39 -13.93 -12.20
C TYR A 414 5.24 -13.41 -13.63
N ARG A 415 6.36 -13.17 -14.32
CA ARG A 415 6.36 -12.63 -15.69
C ARG A 415 5.68 -13.59 -16.67
N GLN A 416 5.95 -14.88 -16.56
CA GLN A 416 5.33 -15.90 -17.39
C GLN A 416 3.80 -15.92 -17.19
N LYS A 417 3.32 -15.86 -15.93
CA LYS A 417 1.89 -15.81 -15.61
C LYS A 417 1.23 -14.57 -16.20
N VAL A 418 1.88 -13.41 -16.11
CA VAL A 418 1.35 -12.16 -16.71
C VAL A 418 1.29 -12.25 -18.24
N HIS A 419 2.33 -12.77 -18.90
CA HIS A 419 2.37 -12.91 -20.36
C HIS A 419 1.37 -13.94 -20.91
N ALA A 420 1.03 -14.95 -20.14
CA ALA A 420 0.09 -15.99 -20.56
C ALA A 420 -1.37 -15.52 -20.60
N LEU A 421 -1.73 -14.42 -19.90
CA LEU A 421 -3.11 -13.94 -19.82
C LEU A 421 -3.60 -13.40 -21.17
N THR A 422 -4.83 -13.73 -21.53
CA THR A 422 -5.50 -13.29 -22.77
C THR A 422 -6.49 -12.15 -22.53
N ALA A 423 -7.00 -11.53 -23.59
CA ALA A 423 -8.09 -10.54 -23.50
C ALA A 423 -9.37 -11.16 -22.91
N ASP A 424 -9.64 -12.43 -23.19
CA ASP A 424 -10.79 -13.15 -22.63
C ASP A 424 -10.60 -13.39 -21.12
N ASP A 425 -9.40 -13.71 -20.65
CA ASP A 425 -9.10 -13.82 -19.22
C ASP A 425 -9.40 -12.51 -18.48
N ILE A 426 -9.05 -11.36 -19.08
CA ILE A 426 -9.32 -10.05 -18.52
C ILE A 426 -10.82 -9.77 -18.48
N LEU A 427 -11.55 -10.07 -19.56
CA LEU A 427 -12.99 -9.90 -19.62
C LEU A 427 -13.72 -10.74 -18.57
N VAL A 428 -13.31 -11.99 -18.40
CA VAL A 428 -13.87 -12.91 -17.37
C VAL A 428 -13.63 -12.35 -15.98
N ALA A 429 -12.41 -11.91 -15.67
CA ALA A 429 -12.07 -11.32 -14.37
C ALA A 429 -12.85 -10.02 -14.12
N ALA A 430 -12.94 -9.13 -15.11
CA ALA A 430 -13.70 -7.89 -14.99
C ALA A 430 -15.20 -8.15 -14.73
N ARG A 431 -15.80 -9.11 -15.42
CA ARG A 431 -17.21 -9.50 -15.18
C ARG A 431 -17.45 -10.02 -13.77
N ARG A 432 -16.49 -10.74 -13.21
CA ARG A 432 -16.60 -11.37 -11.89
C ARG A 432 -16.31 -10.38 -10.75
N HIS A 433 -15.34 -9.48 -10.91
CA HIS A 433 -14.78 -8.73 -9.81
C HIS A 433 -15.03 -7.22 -9.87
N PHE A 434 -15.32 -6.63 -11.04
CA PHE A 434 -15.71 -5.23 -11.14
C PHE A 434 -17.21 -5.11 -11.02
N ASP A 435 -17.72 -5.15 -9.79
CA ASP A 435 -19.16 -5.18 -9.53
C ASP A 435 -19.77 -3.78 -9.43
N SER A 436 -20.05 -3.19 -10.60
CA SER A 436 -20.65 -1.84 -10.69
C SER A 436 -22.06 -1.76 -10.09
N ALA A 437 -22.80 -2.88 -10.04
CA ALA A 437 -24.15 -2.91 -9.53
C ALA A 437 -24.23 -2.85 -8.00
N ASN A 438 -23.20 -3.37 -7.31
CA ASN A 438 -23.14 -3.41 -5.85
C ASN A 438 -22.03 -2.51 -5.29
N ALA A 439 -21.43 -1.63 -6.12
CA ALA A 439 -20.38 -0.73 -5.72
C ALA A 439 -20.85 0.22 -4.61
N GLN A 440 -20.04 0.37 -3.57
CA GLN A 440 -20.25 1.35 -2.52
C GLN A 440 -19.51 2.63 -2.86
N ILE A 441 -20.19 3.75 -2.82
CA ILE A 441 -19.68 5.07 -3.21
C ILE A 441 -19.54 5.91 -1.96
N VAL A 442 -18.38 6.52 -1.76
CA VAL A 442 -18.15 7.50 -0.71
C VAL A 442 -17.77 8.83 -1.34
N LEU A 443 -18.46 9.87 -0.97
CA LEU A 443 -18.19 11.26 -1.34
C LEU A 443 -17.88 12.06 -0.08
N VAL A 444 -16.75 12.77 -0.08
CA VAL A 444 -16.41 13.72 1.00
C VAL A 444 -16.30 15.11 0.39
N GLY A 445 -17.15 16.01 0.83
CA GLY A 445 -17.20 17.37 0.30
C GLY A 445 -18.29 18.22 0.91
N ASP A 446 -18.50 19.41 0.36
CA ASP A 446 -19.56 20.30 0.82
C ASP A 446 -20.94 19.80 0.35
N ARG A 447 -21.75 19.34 1.33
CA ARG A 447 -23.09 18.80 1.09
C ARG A 447 -23.94 19.71 0.22
N ALA A 448 -23.89 21.03 0.44
CA ALA A 448 -24.69 21.99 -0.30
C ALA A 448 -24.41 21.98 -1.82
N GLN A 449 -23.23 21.52 -2.24
CA GLN A 449 -22.82 21.50 -3.63
C GLN A 449 -22.96 20.12 -4.28
N ILE A 450 -22.93 19.03 -3.49
CA ILE A 450 -22.82 17.68 -4.05
C ILE A 450 -24.00 16.76 -3.73
N ALA A 451 -24.93 17.13 -2.82
CA ALA A 451 -26.03 16.23 -2.41
C ALA A 451 -26.93 15.81 -3.57
N GLU A 452 -27.34 16.75 -4.44
CA GLU A 452 -28.15 16.44 -5.61
C GLU A 452 -27.41 15.54 -6.62
N GLN A 453 -26.12 15.76 -6.80
CA GLN A 453 -25.28 14.94 -7.65
C GLN A 453 -25.12 13.51 -7.08
N ALA A 454 -24.99 13.38 -5.76
CA ALA A 454 -24.88 12.11 -5.06
C ALA A 454 -26.15 11.25 -5.26
N ALA A 455 -27.32 11.86 -5.18
CA ALA A 455 -28.62 11.19 -5.31
C ALA A 455 -28.84 10.52 -6.68
N LEU A 456 -28.10 10.92 -7.72
CA LEU A 456 -28.17 10.30 -9.06
C LEU A 456 -27.64 8.85 -9.09
N PHE A 457 -26.85 8.45 -8.07
CA PHE A 457 -26.15 7.15 -8.08
C PHE A 457 -26.75 6.12 -7.11
N GLY A 458 -27.70 6.48 -6.29
CA GLY A 458 -28.36 5.57 -5.36
C GLY A 458 -28.88 6.26 -4.10
N GLU A 459 -29.35 5.45 -3.15
CA GLU A 459 -29.75 5.92 -1.82
C GLU A 459 -28.57 6.58 -1.11
N VAL A 460 -28.75 7.82 -0.63
CA VAL A 460 -27.71 8.60 0.04
C VAL A 460 -27.88 8.48 1.55
N THR A 461 -26.80 8.08 2.23
CA THR A 461 -26.69 8.19 3.70
C THR A 461 -25.65 9.26 4.03
N GLU A 462 -26.03 10.23 4.86
CA GLU A 462 -25.20 11.36 5.22
C GLU A 462 -24.47 11.16 6.56
N TYR A 463 -23.25 11.70 6.66
CA TYR A 463 -22.41 11.65 7.84
C TYR A 463 -21.70 12.98 8.08
N ASP A 464 -21.37 13.27 9.35
CA ASP A 464 -20.42 14.34 9.68
C ASP A 464 -18.95 13.88 9.50
N ALA A 465 -18.00 14.80 9.70
CA ALA A 465 -16.57 14.50 9.63
C ALA A 465 -16.08 13.54 10.74
N GLN A 466 -16.84 13.39 11.82
CA GLN A 466 -16.59 12.43 12.89
C GLN A 466 -17.12 11.03 12.55
N GLY A 467 -17.88 10.93 11.47
CA GLY A 467 -18.44 9.69 10.99
C GLY A 467 -19.79 9.31 11.61
N ASN A 468 -20.45 10.23 12.32
CA ASN A 468 -21.78 10.02 12.85
C ASN A 468 -22.82 10.20 11.74
N ARG A 469 -23.80 9.30 11.70
CA ARG A 469 -24.90 9.38 10.74
C ARG A 469 -25.76 10.59 11.06
N GLN A 470 -26.04 11.39 10.04
CA GLN A 470 -26.98 12.48 10.11
C GLN A 470 -28.39 11.98 9.83
N SER A 471 -29.36 12.53 10.53
CA SER A 471 -30.80 12.16 10.42
C SER A 471 -31.46 12.77 9.19
#